data_245f66dfea7d06f67bb7736d22c2b875
#
_entry.id   245f66dfea7d06f67bb7736d22c2b875
#
_cell.length_a   1.000
_cell.length_b   1.000
_cell.length_c   1.000
_cell.angle_alpha   90.00
_cell.angle_beta   90.00
_cell.angle_gamma   90.00
#
_symmetry.space_group_name_H-M   'P 1'
#
loop_
_entity.id
_entity.type
_entity.pdbx_description
1 polymer ?
#
loop_
_entity_poly.entity_id
_entity_poly.type
_entity_poly.pdbx_seq_one_letter_code
_entity_poly.pdbx_strand_id
1 'polypeptide(L)'
;MEFPTLSLKERDRRWTMLREDMKQFDLECLLVFGVKGREHYEGYIANETIEGMVILPLDSAPVLVSWHPKMVMRRIGEKNDQSRFWVKETRSGRYGEAIPGVLRERGLDTKRIGVVGLECGEAGSPEGLVSYLTWTRILEACPRAEFSDVSWRFRQMMLKKSEEEIEVLRYCGRVGERAAQAMIDACRVGATEHELYTAVQHEIHRSGAVSHDPFLIMSWGRDAVGWAEPPWTYFGGAPRKLEPGDVVCAEIFPTYAGIETQQQIAVALAPVEPEMILLDEVVRASYAAGTRALRTGNTFAAVEAAMLAPVLAANCWTITPLLHSVSPLAWVGGMAKNLDEVPPAVVPFRHEMDVKMGEVPLVLEEGMSFAFEPNACRGQRRVNIGGSAIVREGGAEELNSIVNRMHIIG
;
A
#
# COMPACT_ATOMS: atom_id res chain seq x y z
N MET A 1 24.49 -7.08 2.88
CA MET A 1 23.04 -7.25 2.64
C MET A 1 22.86 -7.20 1.14
N GLU A 2 22.30 -8.21 0.54
CA GLU A 2 22.06 -8.24 -0.91
C GLU A 2 20.81 -7.40 -1.21
N PHE A 3 20.88 -6.57 -2.24
CA PHE A 3 19.78 -5.72 -2.68
C PHE A 3 19.07 -6.42 -3.83
N PRO A 4 17.87 -6.99 -3.65
CA PRO A 4 17.16 -7.68 -4.71
C PRO A 4 16.77 -6.72 -5.83
N THR A 5 16.71 -7.22 -7.05
CA THR A 5 16.34 -6.45 -8.24
C THR A 5 15.37 -7.26 -9.08
N LEU A 6 14.51 -6.57 -9.83
CA LEU A 6 13.62 -7.20 -10.79
C LEU A 6 14.32 -7.28 -12.15
N SER A 7 14.31 -8.45 -12.77
CA SER A 7 15.03 -8.74 -14.01
C SER A 7 14.19 -8.48 -15.27
N LEU A 8 14.85 -8.57 -16.43
CA LEU A 8 14.14 -8.55 -17.72
C LEU A 8 13.20 -9.75 -17.92
N LYS A 9 13.45 -10.88 -17.22
CA LYS A 9 12.51 -12.02 -17.21
C LYS A 9 11.21 -11.65 -16.52
N GLU A 10 11.30 -10.92 -15.42
CA GLU A 10 10.13 -10.42 -14.70
C GLU A 10 9.35 -9.39 -15.54
N ARG A 11 10.05 -8.48 -16.24
CA ARG A 11 9.42 -7.59 -17.22
C ARG A 11 8.61 -8.37 -18.26
N ASP A 12 9.22 -9.37 -18.86
CA ASP A 12 8.60 -10.13 -19.94
C ASP A 12 7.39 -10.92 -19.42
N ARG A 13 7.46 -11.44 -18.19
CA ARG A 13 6.32 -12.08 -17.51
C ARG A 13 5.15 -11.09 -17.34
N ARG A 14 5.42 -9.89 -16.78
CA ARG A 14 4.38 -8.88 -16.56
C ARG A 14 3.75 -8.42 -17.87
N TRP A 15 4.55 -8.10 -18.86
CA TRP A 15 4.03 -7.64 -20.16
C TRP A 15 3.25 -8.73 -20.89
N THR A 16 3.67 -9.98 -20.80
CA THR A 16 2.94 -11.12 -21.38
C THR A 16 1.58 -11.28 -20.70
N MET A 17 1.55 -11.32 -19.38
CA MET A 17 0.32 -11.45 -18.60
C MET A 17 -0.69 -10.32 -18.93
N LEU A 18 -0.23 -9.08 -18.98
CA LEU A 18 -1.08 -7.95 -19.32
C LEU A 18 -1.62 -8.04 -20.76
N ARG A 19 -0.81 -8.47 -21.73
CA ARG A 19 -1.23 -8.64 -23.11
C ARG A 19 -2.18 -9.82 -23.31
N GLU A 20 -2.04 -10.87 -22.54
CA GLU A 20 -2.99 -11.99 -22.52
C GLU A 20 -4.37 -11.53 -22.01
N ASP A 21 -4.40 -10.75 -20.93
CA ASP A 21 -5.62 -10.13 -20.45
C ASP A 21 -6.22 -9.17 -21.49
N MET A 22 -5.42 -8.33 -22.12
CA MET A 22 -5.90 -7.45 -23.21
C MET A 22 -6.55 -8.24 -24.34
N LYS A 23 -5.97 -9.34 -24.77
CA LYS A 23 -6.54 -10.23 -25.80
C LYS A 23 -7.88 -10.82 -25.36
N GLN A 24 -7.97 -11.28 -24.11
CA GLN A 24 -9.20 -11.85 -23.56
C GLN A 24 -10.37 -10.87 -23.58
N PHE A 25 -10.09 -9.58 -23.38
CA PHE A 25 -11.10 -8.53 -23.32
C PHE A 25 -11.15 -7.62 -24.55
N ASP A 26 -10.49 -8.04 -25.62
CA ASP A 26 -10.49 -7.34 -26.91
C ASP A 26 -10.04 -5.87 -26.78
N LEU A 27 -8.93 -5.66 -26.04
CA LEU A 27 -8.27 -4.38 -25.88
C LEU A 27 -7.02 -4.33 -26.72
N GLU A 28 -6.78 -3.22 -27.40
CA GLU A 28 -5.62 -3.02 -28.26
C GLU A 28 -4.54 -2.16 -27.61
N CYS A 29 -4.89 -1.52 -26.49
CA CYS A 29 -3.95 -0.69 -25.72
C CYS A 29 -4.37 -0.61 -24.25
N LEU A 30 -3.39 -0.44 -23.34
CA LEU A 30 -3.61 0.04 -21.99
C LEU A 30 -2.99 1.43 -21.82
N LEU A 31 -3.72 2.35 -21.18
CA LEU A 31 -3.21 3.58 -20.60
C LEU A 31 -3.10 3.37 -19.10
N VAL A 32 -1.90 3.43 -18.55
CA VAL A 32 -1.65 3.14 -17.14
C VAL A 32 -1.15 4.38 -16.44
N PHE A 33 -1.99 4.93 -15.57
CA PHE A 33 -1.72 6.10 -14.73
C PHE A 33 -1.37 5.64 -13.32
N GLY A 34 -0.43 6.32 -12.67
CA GLY A 34 -0.02 6.01 -11.30
C GLY A 34 0.66 7.18 -10.59
N VAL A 35 0.66 8.34 -11.24
CA VAL A 35 1.47 9.51 -10.89
C VAL A 35 1.19 10.08 -9.49
N LYS A 36 0.03 9.85 -8.92
CA LYS A 36 -0.40 10.45 -7.64
C LYS A 36 -0.93 9.45 -6.63
N GLY A 37 -1.01 8.17 -7.00
CA GLY A 37 -1.48 7.13 -6.10
C GLY A 37 -0.36 6.55 -5.25
N ARG A 38 -0.74 5.90 -4.18
CA ARG A 38 0.15 5.04 -3.39
C ARG A 38 0.73 3.93 -4.26
N GLU A 39 -0.11 3.38 -5.14
CA GLU A 39 0.26 2.36 -6.10
C GLU A 39 0.79 3.00 -7.38
N HIS A 40 2.06 2.92 -7.62
CA HIS A 40 2.69 3.37 -8.86
C HIS A 40 2.46 2.33 -9.97
N TYR A 41 1.25 2.26 -10.52
CA TYR A 41 0.87 1.28 -11.55
C TYR A 41 1.75 1.35 -12.79
N GLU A 42 2.18 2.55 -13.20
CA GLU A 42 3.12 2.73 -14.29
C GLU A 42 4.47 2.07 -13.99
N GLY A 43 4.90 2.07 -12.74
CA GLY A 43 6.11 1.43 -12.26
C GLY A 43 6.09 -0.10 -12.42
N TYR A 44 4.91 -0.71 -12.35
CA TYR A 44 4.74 -2.15 -12.59
C TYR A 44 5.16 -2.56 -14.01
N ILE A 45 4.96 -1.66 -14.99
CA ILE A 45 5.33 -1.89 -16.39
C ILE A 45 6.75 -1.36 -16.69
N ALA A 46 7.12 -0.20 -16.12
CA ALA A 46 8.32 0.52 -16.48
C ALA A 46 9.54 0.19 -15.61
N ASN A 47 9.35 -0.40 -14.43
CA ASN A 47 10.36 -0.62 -13.37
C ASN A 47 11.04 0.69 -12.94
N GLU A 48 10.29 1.77 -12.93
CA GLU A 48 10.78 3.07 -12.50
C GLU A 48 9.62 3.91 -11.97
N THR A 49 9.87 4.66 -10.92
CA THR A 49 8.96 5.64 -10.38
C THR A 49 9.34 7.02 -10.91
N ILE A 50 8.88 7.35 -12.08
CA ILE A 50 8.88 8.73 -12.54
C ILE A 50 7.44 9.19 -12.60
N GLU A 51 7.22 10.48 -12.33
CA GLU A 51 5.92 11.11 -12.56
C GLU A 51 5.54 10.96 -14.04
N GLY A 52 4.96 9.82 -14.38
CA GLY A 52 4.70 9.43 -15.74
C GLY A 52 3.46 8.56 -15.87
N MET A 53 3.18 8.17 -17.09
CA MET A 53 2.19 7.18 -17.42
C MET A 53 2.72 6.30 -18.54
N VAL A 54 2.22 5.08 -18.63
CA VAL A 54 2.63 4.13 -19.66
C VAL A 54 1.49 3.88 -20.63
N ILE A 55 1.81 3.94 -21.92
CA ILE A 55 0.98 3.43 -23.01
C ILE A 55 1.54 2.07 -23.36
N LEU A 56 0.77 1.01 -23.15
CA LEU A 56 1.15 -0.37 -23.49
C LEU A 56 0.28 -0.88 -24.63
N PRO A 57 0.74 -0.82 -25.88
CA PRO A 57 0.02 -1.43 -27.01
C PRO A 57 0.08 -2.96 -26.94
N LEU A 58 -0.94 -3.61 -27.51
CA LEU A 58 -1.02 -5.07 -27.57
C LEU A 58 0.19 -5.67 -28.33
N ASP A 59 0.53 -5.13 -29.49
CA ASP A 59 1.47 -5.74 -30.43
C ASP A 59 2.78 -4.97 -30.62
N SER A 60 3.03 -3.91 -29.86
CA SER A 60 4.26 -3.13 -30.00
C SER A 60 4.87 -2.75 -28.65
N ALA A 61 6.07 -2.12 -28.69
CA ALA A 61 6.77 -1.71 -27.49
C ALA A 61 6.00 -0.61 -26.74
N PRO A 62 5.99 -0.63 -25.39
CA PRO A 62 5.36 0.41 -24.61
C PRO A 62 6.09 1.75 -24.75
N VAL A 63 5.34 2.83 -24.47
CA VAL A 63 5.84 4.20 -24.44
C VAL A 63 5.59 4.79 -23.06
N LEU A 64 6.63 5.35 -22.46
CA LEU A 64 6.55 6.10 -21.22
C LEU A 64 6.38 7.59 -21.53
N VAL A 65 5.35 8.21 -21.01
CA VAL A 65 5.11 9.65 -21.14
C VAL A 65 5.37 10.32 -19.80
N SER A 66 6.31 11.27 -19.75
CA SER A 66 6.59 12.11 -18.59
C SER A 66 6.24 13.56 -18.90
N TRP A 67 5.61 14.25 -17.98
CA TRP A 67 5.28 15.67 -18.18
C TRP A 67 6.51 16.59 -18.17
N HIS A 68 7.65 16.13 -17.61
CA HIS A 68 8.83 16.95 -17.43
C HIS A 68 10.07 16.38 -18.14
N PRO A 69 10.74 17.17 -19.01
CA PRO A 69 11.88 16.69 -19.80
C PRO A 69 13.10 16.27 -18.96
N LYS A 70 13.25 16.77 -17.71
CA LYS A 70 14.37 16.38 -16.83
C LYS A 70 14.48 14.88 -16.63
N MET A 71 13.34 14.16 -16.59
CA MET A 71 13.32 12.71 -16.43
C MET A 71 13.86 11.99 -17.65
N VAL A 72 13.52 12.48 -18.85
CA VAL A 72 14.08 11.99 -20.11
C VAL A 72 15.59 12.24 -20.14
N MET A 73 16.02 13.43 -19.73
CA MET A 73 17.45 13.80 -19.67
C MET A 73 18.22 12.93 -18.67
N ARG A 74 17.61 12.62 -17.50
CA ARG A 74 18.21 11.70 -16.54
C ARG A 74 18.48 10.34 -17.17
N ARG A 75 17.50 9.74 -17.86
CA ARG A 75 17.66 8.45 -18.54
C ARG A 75 18.78 8.48 -19.59
N ILE A 76 18.91 9.59 -20.34
CA ILE A 76 20.03 9.78 -21.28
C ILE A 76 21.35 9.79 -20.53
N GLY A 77 21.45 10.51 -19.42
CA GLY A 77 22.64 10.54 -18.56
C GLY A 77 23.01 9.16 -18.00
N GLU A 78 22.03 8.32 -17.70
CA GLU A 78 22.20 6.94 -17.27
C GLU A 78 22.31 5.95 -18.46
N LYS A 79 22.57 6.45 -19.67
CA LYS A 79 22.76 5.67 -20.91
C LYS A 79 21.59 4.76 -21.29
N ASN A 80 20.37 5.08 -20.83
CA ASN A 80 19.17 4.28 -21.07
C ASN A 80 19.38 2.79 -20.74
N ASP A 81 20.03 2.50 -19.63
CA ASP A 81 20.30 1.13 -19.20
C ASP A 81 19.00 0.31 -19.08
N GLN A 82 18.78 -0.58 -20.04
CA GLN A 82 17.54 -1.35 -20.15
C GLN A 82 17.42 -2.48 -19.13
N SER A 83 18.49 -2.84 -18.45
CA SER A 83 18.40 -3.75 -17.31
C SER A 83 17.66 -3.11 -16.14
N ARG A 84 17.63 -1.77 -16.08
CA ARG A 84 16.98 -0.95 -15.06
C ARG A 84 15.68 -0.31 -15.55
N PHE A 85 15.69 0.27 -16.75
CA PHE A 85 14.56 0.99 -17.36
C PHE A 85 13.93 0.12 -18.45
N TRP A 86 12.85 -0.56 -18.11
CA TRP A 86 12.26 -1.55 -19.01
C TRP A 86 11.63 -0.96 -20.26
N VAL A 87 11.03 0.23 -20.15
CA VAL A 87 10.41 0.92 -21.28
C VAL A 87 11.48 1.75 -22.00
N LYS A 88 11.78 1.37 -23.25
CA LYS A 88 12.84 2.02 -24.04
C LYS A 88 12.44 3.41 -24.52
N GLU A 89 11.23 3.55 -25.06
CA GLU A 89 10.73 4.79 -25.63
C GLU A 89 10.16 5.69 -24.54
N THR A 90 10.67 6.92 -24.47
CA THR A 90 10.19 7.93 -23.51
C THR A 90 9.84 9.20 -24.27
N ARG A 91 8.69 9.75 -23.98
CA ARG A 91 8.21 11.02 -24.51
C ARG A 91 8.04 12.02 -23.37
N SER A 92 8.21 13.31 -23.68
CA SER A 92 7.95 14.40 -22.76
C SER A 92 6.82 15.28 -23.27
N GLY A 93 5.91 15.68 -22.39
CA GLY A 93 4.81 16.57 -22.71
C GLY A 93 3.68 16.50 -21.70
N ARG A 94 2.72 17.43 -21.84
CA ARG A 94 1.49 17.37 -21.05
C ARG A 94 0.70 16.12 -21.42
N TYR A 95 0.22 15.38 -20.44
CA TYR A 95 -0.45 14.10 -20.69
C TYR A 95 -1.63 14.21 -21.66
N GLY A 96 -2.50 15.20 -21.49
CA GLY A 96 -3.64 15.43 -22.38
C GLY A 96 -3.30 15.78 -23.83
N GLU A 97 -2.03 16.05 -24.13
CA GLU A 97 -1.51 16.36 -25.48
C GLU A 97 -0.63 15.24 -26.00
N ALA A 98 0.29 14.76 -25.17
CA ALA A 98 1.28 13.75 -25.55
C ALA A 98 0.64 12.37 -25.77
N ILE A 99 -0.32 11.96 -24.92
CA ILE A 99 -1.00 10.67 -25.04
C ILE A 99 -1.77 10.57 -26.37
N PRO A 100 -2.68 11.51 -26.71
CA PRO A 100 -3.35 11.48 -28.01
C PRO A 100 -2.39 11.52 -29.19
N GLY A 101 -1.25 12.21 -29.05
CA GLY A 101 -0.20 12.24 -30.05
C GLY A 101 0.35 10.83 -30.33
N VAL A 102 0.73 10.10 -29.27
CA VAL A 102 1.22 8.72 -29.39
C VAL A 102 0.12 7.78 -29.91
N LEU A 103 -1.13 7.92 -29.43
CA LEU A 103 -2.25 7.09 -29.88
C LEU A 103 -2.46 7.24 -31.39
N ARG A 104 -2.47 8.46 -31.93
CA ARG A 104 -2.59 8.71 -33.38
C ARG A 104 -1.40 8.17 -34.15
N GLU A 105 -0.16 8.42 -33.70
CA GLU A 105 1.06 7.91 -34.32
C GLU A 105 1.06 6.39 -34.46
N ARG A 106 0.44 5.70 -33.50
CA ARG A 106 0.36 4.22 -33.42
C ARG A 106 -0.96 3.67 -34.02
N GLY A 107 -1.86 4.51 -34.52
CA GLY A 107 -3.16 4.09 -35.05
C GLY A 107 -4.11 3.52 -33.99
N LEU A 108 -3.98 3.98 -32.75
CA LEU A 108 -4.75 3.51 -31.58
C LEU A 108 -5.90 4.46 -31.23
N ASP A 109 -5.98 5.64 -31.83
CA ASP A 109 -6.95 6.69 -31.52
C ASP A 109 -8.39 6.39 -31.96
N THR A 110 -8.63 5.20 -32.50
CA THR A 110 -9.95 4.68 -32.89
C THR A 110 -10.21 3.27 -32.36
N LYS A 111 -9.44 2.85 -31.38
CA LYS A 111 -9.38 1.48 -30.88
C LYS A 111 -10.00 1.35 -29.49
N ARG A 112 -10.16 0.11 -29.03
CA ARG A 112 -10.59 -0.18 -27.67
C ARG A 112 -9.40 -0.13 -26.73
N ILE A 113 -9.48 0.74 -25.73
CA ILE A 113 -8.40 1.11 -24.84
C ILE A 113 -8.82 0.89 -23.39
N GLY A 114 -8.11 0.02 -22.69
CA GLY A 114 -8.22 -0.11 -21.24
C GLY A 114 -7.49 1.03 -20.53
N VAL A 115 -8.08 1.56 -19.48
CA VAL A 115 -7.48 2.64 -18.68
C VAL A 115 -7.36 2.17 -17.24
N VAL A 116 -6.16 2.29 -16.69
CA VAL A 116 -5.87 2.04 -15.27
C VAL A 116 -5.71 3.38 -14.57
N GLY A 117 -6.47 3.59 -13.51
CA GLY A 117 -6.43 4.80 -12.70
C GLY A 117 -7.61 5.76 -12.89
N LEU A 118 -8.64 5.41 -13.66
CA LEU A 118 -9.89 6.18 -13.73
C LEU A 118 -10.73 5.98 -12.47
N GLU A 119 -10.96 4.73 -12.09
CA GLU A 119 -11.60 4.35 -10.84
C GLU A 119 -10.57 3.60 -10.01
N CYS A 120 -10.15 4.15 -8.90
CA CYS A 120 -9.14 3.49 -8.11
C CYS A 120 -9.71 2.49 -7.12
N GLY A 121 -10.77 2.86 -6.43
CA GLY A 121 -11.20 2.10 -5.26
C GLY A 121 -10.07 1.90 -4.24
N GLU A 122 -9.05 2.73 -4.27
CA GLU A 122 -8.01 2.78 -3.24
C GLU A 122 -8.52 3.55 -2.03
N ALA A 123 -8.16 3.11 -0.82
CA ALA A 123 -8.53 3.82 0.40
C ALA A 123 -8.04 5.28 0.42
N GLY A 124 -6.90 5.57 -0.22
CA GLY A 124 -6.33 6.92 -0.30
C GLY A 124 -6.77 7.74 -1.52
N SER A 125 -7.38 7.12 -2.54
CA SER A 125 -7.77 7.79 -3.78
C SER A 125 -9.01 7.12 -4.41
N PRO A 126 -10.16 7.13 -3.73
CA PRO A 126 -11.35 6.40 -4.18
C PRO A 126 -11.91 6.92 -5.50
N GLU A 127 -11.61 8.18 -5.86
CA GLU A 127 -12.16 8.88 -7.03
C GLU A 127 -11.26 8.80 -8.27
N GLY A 128 -10.15 8.06 -8.21
CA GLY A 128 -9.23 7.90 -9.34
C GLY A 128 -8.00 8.81 -9.30
N LEU A 129 -7.03 8.49 -10.18
CA LEU A 129 -5.71 9.13 -10.25
C LEU A 129 -5.60 10.11 -11.42
N VAL A 130 -6.50 10.05 -12.39
CA VAL A 130 -6.41 10.86 -13.61
C VAL A 130 -7.08 12.21 -13.39
N SER A 131 -6.33 13.30 -13.56
CA SER A 131 -6.93 14.62 -13.41
C SER A 131 -7.99 14.88 -14.48
N TYR A 132 -9.07 15.59 -14.10
CA TYR A 132 -10.16 15.96 -14.99
C TYR A 132 -9.66 16.60 -16.30
N LEU A 133 -8.73 17.56 -16.21
CA LEU A 133 -8.22 18.24 -17.39
C LEU A 133 -7.44 17.32 -18.34
N THR A 134 -6.68 16.37 -17.81
CA THR A 134 -5.99 15.36 -18.62
C THR A 134 -6.99 14.48 -19.34
N TRP A 135 -7.99 14.00 -18.60
CA TRP A 135 -8.98 13.08 -19.14
C TRP A 135 -9.86 13.69 -20.22
N THR A 136 -10.40 14.90 -19.98
CA THR A 136 -11.22 15.60 -20.98
C THR A 136 -10.47 15.88 -22.28
N ARG A 137 -9.19 16.26 -22.20
CA ARG A 137 -8.36 16.47 -23.40
C ARG A 137 -8.10 15.18 -24.19
N ILE A 138 -7.95 14.04 -23.50
CA ILE A 138 -7.80 12.75 -24.17
C ILE A 138 -9.09 12.40 -24.92
N LEU A 139 -10.25 12.53 -24.28
CA LEU A 139 -11.54 12.27 -24.88
C LEU A 139 -11.81 13.17 -26.11
N GLU A 140 -11.54 14.48 -25.99
CA GLU A 140 -11.68 15.43 -27.07
C GLU A 140 -10.76 15.13 -28.27
N ALA A 141 -9.54 14.70 -27.99
CA ALA A 141 -8.54 14.42 -29.02
C ALA A 141 -8.71 13.05 -29.68
N CYS A 142 -9.37 12.09 -29.03
CA CYS A 142 -9.60 10.72 -29.52
C CYS A 142 -11.10 10.35 -29.46
N PRO A 143 -11.99 11.09 -30.14
CA PRO A 143 -13.45 10.94 -29.99
C PRO A 143 -14.01 9.62 -30.60
N ARG A 144 -13.18 8.85 -31.27
CA ARG A 144 -13.55 7.55 -31.86
C ARG A 144 -12.95 6.36 -31.12
N ALA A 145 -12.10 6.61 -30.12
CA ALA A 145 -11.61 5.55 -29.26
C ALA A 145 -12.68 5.15 -28.22
N GLU A 146 -12.72 3.87 -27.90
CA GLU A 146 -13.58 3.34 -26.85
C GLU A 146 -12.72 3.11 -25.60
N PHE A 147 -13.00 3.87 -24.54
CA PHE A 147 -12.26 3.75 -23.28
C PHE A 147 -13.07 2.97 -22.25
N SER A 148 -12.42 2.05 -21.54
CA SER A 148 -13.00 1.32 -20.42
C SER A 148 -12.06 1.30 -19.22
N ASP A 149 -12.58 1.50 -18.01
CA ASP A 149 -11.78 1.32 -16.79
C ASP A 149 -11.46 -0.16 -16.60
N VAL A 150 -10.19 -0.45 -16.34
CA VAL A 150 -9.68 -1.79 -16.06
C VAL A 150 -8.83 -1.83 -14.80
N SER A 151 -8.93 -0.80 -13.95
CA SER A 151 -8.10 -0.64 -12.74
C SER A 151 -8.21 -1.83 -11.81
N TRP A 152 -9.44 -2.33 -11.60
CA TRP A 152 -9.69 -3.48 -10.74
C TRP A 152 -9.00 -4.75 -11.26
N ARG A 153 -9.15 -5.06 -12.55
CA ARG A 153 -8.49 -6.23 -13.16
C ARG A 153 -6.97 -6.14 -13.11
N PHE A 154 -6.44 -4.94 -13.37
CA PHE A 154 -5.00 -4.71 -13.30
C PHE A 154 -4.46 -5.02 -11.90
N ARG A 155 -5.15 -4.57 -10.86
CA ARG A 155 -4.80 -4.87 -9.46
C ARG A 155 -4.91 -6.37 -9.14
N GLN A 156 -5.90 -7.06 -9.66
CA GLN A 156 -6.02 -8.51 -9.50
C GLN A 156 -4.80 -9.23 -10.07
N MET A 157 -4.32 -8.82 -11.25
CA MET A 157 -3.12 -9.38 -11.86
C MET A 157 -1.84 -9.12 -11.04
N MET A 158 -1.76 -7.98 -10.37
CA MET A 158 -0.63 -7.65 -9.48
C MET A 158 -0.64 -8.44 -8.16
N LEU A 159 -1.78 -8.98 -7.75
CA LEU A 159 -1.93 -9.58 -6.42
C LEU A 159 -1.03 -10.79 -6.21
N LYS A 160 -0.90 -11.66 -7.22
CA LYS A 160 -0.04 -12.85 -7.20
C LYS A 160 1.38 -12.49 -7.61
N LYS A 161 2.31 -12.65 -6.68
CA LYS A 161 3.72 -12.29 -6.87
C LYS A 161 4.53 -13.39 -7.56
N SER A 162 5.52 -12.97 -8.33
CA SER A 162 6.59 -13.84 -8.79
C SER A 162 7.61 -14.10 -7.68
N GLU A 163 8.51 -15.06 -7.88
CA GLU A 163 9.59 -15.29 -6.92
C GLU A 163 10.52 -14.08 -6.79
N GLU A 164 10.77 -13.32 -7.86
CA GLU A 164 11.56 -12.09 -7.78
C GLU A 164 10.85 -11.01 -6.96
N GLU A 165 9.54 -10.85 -7.12
CA GLU A 165 8.72 -9.94 -6.31
C GLU A 165 8.67 -10.38 -4.84
N ILE A 166 8.63 -11.69 -4.57
CA ILE A 166 8.67 -12.25 -3.21
C ILE A 166 10.01 -11.94 -2.54
N GLU A 167 11.13 -12.02 -3.24
CA GLU A 167 12.43 -11.63 -2.67
C GLU A 167 12.48 -10.13 -2.34
N VAL A 168 11.88 -9.28 -3.17
CA VAL A 168 11.72 -7.84 -2.87
C VAL A 168 10.83 -7.63 -1.65
N LEU A 169 9.69 -8.34 -1.54
CA LEU A 169 8.81 -8.28 -0.36
C LEU A 169 9.56 -8.69 0.93
N ARG A 170 10.32 -9.78 0.89
CA ARG A 170 11.14 -10.22 2.02
C ARG A 170 12.18 -9.18 2.44
N TYR A 171 12.81 -8.54 1.45
CA TYR A 171 13.75 -7.47 1.73
C TYR A 171 13.04 -6.27 2.38
N CYS A 172 11.94 -5.85 1.80
CA CYS A 172 11.14 -4.72 2.28
C CYS A 172 10.58 -4.98 3.69
N GLY A 173 10.11 -6.21 3.98
CA GLY A 173 9.69 -6.63 5.31
C GLY A 173 10.81 -6.50 6.35
N ARG A 174 12.04 -6.91 6.01
CA ARG A 174 13.20 -6.72 6.89
C ARG A 174 13.56 -5.23 7.11
N VAL A 175 13.29 -4.37 6.12
CA VAL A 175 13.43 -2.91 6.30
C VAL A 175 12.42 -2.41 7.33
N GLY A 176 11.14 -2.79 7.18
CA GLY A 176 10.09 -2.44 8.13
C GLY A 176 10.37 -2.92 9.55
N GLU A 177 10.87 -4.14 9.70
CA GLU A 177 11.29 -4.70 10.99
C GLU A 177 12.38 -3.85 11.66
N ARG A 178 13.44 -3.48 10.92
CA ARG A 178 14.50 -2.62 11.47
C ARG A 178 13.99 -1.23 11.85
N ALA A 179 13.10 -0.67 11.03
CA ALA A 179 12.48 0.62 11.31
C ALA A 179 11.60 0.58 12.58
N ALA A 180 10.84 -0.50 12.75
CA ALA A 180 10.03 -0.73 13.94
C ALA A 180 10.92 -0.93 15.20
N GLN A 181 12.00 -1.69 15.08
CA GLN A 181 12.97 -1.85 16.18
C GLN A 181 13.61 -0.53 16.56
N ALA A 182 13.99 0.30 15.58
CA ALA A 182 14.54 1.63 15.84
C ALA A 182 13.53 2.54 16.58
N MET A 183 12.23 2.41 16.29
CA MET A 183 11.21 3.12 17.05
C MET A 183 11.13 2.63 18.50
N ILE A 184 11.13 1.29 18.71
CA ILE A 184 11.14 0.72 20.06
C ILE A 184 12.32 1.25 20.86
N ASP A 185 13.52 1.22 20.28
CA ASP A 185 14.77 1.64 20.92
C ASP A 185 14.79 3.15 21.23
N ALA A 186 14.11 3.96 20.41
CA ALA A 186 13.98 5.40 20.62
C ALA A 186 12.93 5.78 21.67
N CYS A 187 11.93 4.90 21.92
CA CYS A 187 10.87 5.16 22.88
C CYS A 187 11.41 5.19 24.31
N ARG A 188 11.29 6.34 24.96
CA ARG A 188 11.59 6.56 26.38
C ARG A 188 10.85 7.79 26.87
N VAL A 189 10.64 7.89 28.18
CA VAL A 189 10.09 9.12 28.77
C VAL A 189 10.96 10.33 28.40
N GLY A 190 10.30 11.38 27.92
CA GLY A 190 10.93 12.61 27.44
C GLY A 190 11.44 12.58 26.01
N ALA A 191 11.40 11.43 25.31
CA ALA A 191 11.63 11.40 23.85
C ALA A 191 10.56 12.20 23.12
N THR A 192 10.94 12.80 22.01
CA THR A 192 10.04 13.62 21.20
C THR A 192 9.50 12.85 20.00
N GLU A 193 8.35 13.26 19.48
CA GLU A 193 7.80 12.75 18.21
C GLU A 193 8.83 12.80 17.07
N HIS A 194 9.60 13.90 16.99
CA HIS A 194 10.66 14.05 15.98
C HIS A 194 11.75 12.98 16.10
N GLU A 195 12.13 12.61 17.33
CA GLU A 195 13.17 11.58 17.55
C GLU A 195 12.67 10.22 17.06
N LEU A 196 11.43 9.85 17.38
CA LEU A 196 10.85 8.58 16.94
C LEU A 196 10.68 8.53 15.42
N TYR A 197 10.09 9.58 14.85
CA TYR A 197 9.92 9.69 13.41
C TYR A 197 11.25 9.60 12.66
N THR A 198 12.24 10.33 13.14
CA THR A 198 13.59 10.33 12.55
C THR A 198 14.25 8.96 12.66
N ALA A 199 14.09 8.25 13.77
CA ALA A 199 14.65 6.91 13.95
C ALA A 199 14.10 5.93 12.91
N VAL A 200 12.77 5.93 12.69
CA VAL A 200 12.10 5.10 11.69
C VAL A 200 12.58 5.45 10.28
N GLN A 201 12.52 6.74 9.89
CA GLN A 201 12.90 7.19 8.56
C GLN A 201 14.37 6.95 8.25
N HIS A 202 15.25 7.11 9.25
CA HIS A 202 16.68 6.83 9.12
C HIS A 202 16.92 5.38 8.70
N GLU A 203 16.26 4.41 9.33
CA GLU A 203 16.41 2.99 9.01
C GLU A 203 15.88 2.66 7.60
N ILE A 204 14.75 3.24 7.23
CA ILE A 204 14.19 3.05 5.89
C ILE A 204 15.18 3.56 4.83
N HIS A 205 15.61 4.81 4.93
CA HIS A 205 16.51 5.41 3.94
C HIS A 205 17.91 4.78 3.94
N ARG A 206 18.47 4.45 5.08
CA ARG A 206 19.75 3.74 5.21
C ARG A 206 19.72 2.38 4.51
N SER A 207 18.57 1.78 4.41
CA SER A 207 18.34 0.51 3.74
C SER A 207 18.07 0.65 2.23
N GLY A 208 18.18 1.85 1.66
CA GLY A 208 17.89 2.10 0.25
C GLY A 208 16.40 2.03 -0.12
N ALA A 209 15.53 2.02 0.88
CA ALA A 209 14.09 2.10 0.70
C ALA A 209 13.58 3.53 0.93
N VAL A 210 12.32 3.76 0.61
CA VAL A 210 11.62 5.01 0.89
C VAL A 210 10.31 4.71 1.60
N SER A 211 9.73 5.70 2.27
CA SER A 211 8.32 5.68 2.63
C SER A 211 7.56 6.46 1.60
N HIS A 212 6.46 5.90 1.10
CA HIS A 212 5.50 6.66 0.32
C HIS A 212 4.41 7.25 1.23
N ASP A 213 3.58 8.07 0.67
CA ASP A 213 2.46 8.70 1.33
C ASP A 213 1.37 7.65 1.68
N PRO A 214 0.91 7.56 2.92
CA PRO A 214 1.37 8.31 4.09
C PRO A 214 2.74 7.81 4.59
N PHE A 215 3.68 8.73 4.81
CA PHE A 215 5.08 8.41 5.11
C PHE A 215 5.26 7.53 6.35
N LEU A 216 4.60 7.89 7.41
CA LEU A 216 4.57 7.20 8.70
C LEU A 216 3.36 7.72 9.46
N ILE A 217 2.41 6.87 9.72
CA ILE A 217 1.24 7.20 10.50
C ILE A 217 1.50 6.86 11.96
N MET A 218 1.31 7.81 12.86
CA MET A 218 1.47 7.61 14.30
C MET A 218 0.31 8.17 15.08
N SER A 219 -0.13 7.44 16.09
CA SER A 219 -0.93 7.96 17.19
C SER A 219 -0.09 8.05 18.45
N TRP A 220 -0.49 8.89 19.39
CA TRP A 220 0.33 9.31 20.48
C TRP A 220 -0.45 9.68 21.74
N GLY A 221 -0.08 9.14 22.87
CA GLY A 221 -0.70 9.44 24.15
C GLY A 221 -1.72 8.41 24.61
N ARG A 222 -2.33 8.67 25.78
CA ARG A 222 -3.27 7.72 26.40
C ARG A 222 -4.59 7.63 25.69
N ASP A 223 -5.06 8.74 25.14
CA ASP A 223 -6.40 8.91 24.58
C ASP A 223 -6.37 9.12 23.04
N ALA A 224 -5.33 8.64 22.37
CA ALA A 224 -5.16 8.81 20.94
C ALA A 224 -5.62 7.57 20.19
N VAL A 225 -6.90 7.52 19.84
CA VAL A 225 -7.48 6.43 19.03
C VAL A 225 -7.11 6.56 17.57
N GLY A 226 -7.27 7.77 17.03
CA GLY A 226 -6.95 8.07 15.64
C GLY A 226 -5.44 8.21 15.43
N TRP A 227 -5.03 8.07 14.19
CA TRP A 227 -3.66 8.34 13.77
C TRP A 227 -3.68 9.11 12.46
N ALA A 228 -2.61 9.86 12.23
CA ALA A 228 -2.42 10.64 11.01
C ALA A 228 -0.92 10.89 10.83
N GLU A 229 -0.59 11.60 9.78
CA GLU A 229 0.72 12.20 9.66
C GLU A 229 1.03 13.10 10.86
N PRO A 230 2.30 13.18 11.29
CA PRO A 230 2.66 14.01 12.42
C PRO A 230 2.24 15.47 12.25
N PRO A 231 1.50 16.06 13.20
CA PRO A 231 0.87 17.37 13.02
C PRO A 231 1.86 18.54 12.86
N TRP A 232 3.09 18.41 13.36
CA TRP A 232 4.11 19.47 13.17
C TRP A 232 4.48 19.69 11.70
N THR A 233 4.21 18.75 10.80
CA THR A 233 4.44 18.95 9.37
C THR A 233 3.61 20.07 8.79
N TYR A 234 2.49 20.39 9.42
CA TYR A 234 1.58 21.48 9.03
C TYR A 234 1.62 22.67 9.98
N PHE A 235 1.61 22.42 11.29
CA PHE A 235 1.47 23.48 12.29
C PHE A 235 2.79 24.05 12.75
N GLY A 236 3.90 23.30 12.62
CA GLY A 236 5.17 23.66 13.22
C GLY A 236 5.10 23.64 14.74
N GLY A 237 6.07 24.28 15.39
CA GLY A 237 6.14 24.36 16.85
C GLY A 237 7.02 23.29 17.49
N ALA A 238 7.03 23.28 18.82
CA ALA A 238 7.81 22.31 19.59
C ALA A 238 7.15 20.92 19.51
N PRO A 239 7.95 19.86 19.32
CA PRO A 239 7.42 18.50 19.33
C PRO A 239 6.92 18.13 20.72
N ARG A 240 5.88 17.31 20.77
CA ARG A 240 5.41 16.72 22.01
C ARG A 240 6.44 15.75 22.56
N LYS A 241 6.52 15.65 23.88
CA LYS A 241 7.34 14.67 24.59
C LYS A 241 6.50 13.53 25.11
N LEU A 242 7.05 12.33 25.07
CA LEU A 242 6.46 11.15 25.71
C LEU A 242 6.47 11.28 27.23
N GLU A 243 5.35 10.93 27.84
CA GLU A 243 5.15 10.91 29.28
C GLU A 243 4.91 9.48 29.79
N PRO A 244 5.09 9.21 31.09
CA PRO A 244 4.74 7.92 31.66
C PRO A 244 3.27 7.56 31.42
N GLY A 245 3.01 6.35 30.95
CA GLY A 245 1.68 5.87 30.61
C GLY A 245 1.22 6.20 29.20
N ASP A 246 2.02 6.90 28.40
CA ASP A 246 1.74 7.10 26.98
C ASP A 246 1.89 5.79 26.18
N VAL A 247 1.12 5.71 25.10
CA VAL A 247 1.23 4.65 24.09
C VAL A 247 1.45 5.30 22.73
N VAL A 248 2.41 4.79 21.98
CA VAL A 248 2.65 5.15 20.59
C VAL A 248 2.26 3.97 19.73
N CYS A 249 1.33 4.19 18.80
CA CYS A 249 1.00 3.23 17.76
C CYS A 249 1.48 3.80 16.43
N ALA A 250 2.13 2.98 15.63
CA ALA A 250 2.64 3.40 14.33
C ALA A 250 2.35 2.36 13.24
N GLU A 251 2.15 2.87 12.04
CA GLU A 251 2.12 2.14 10.78
C GLU A 251 3.30 2.60 9.94
N ILE A 252 4.17 1.66 9.57
CA ILE A 252 5.43 1.89 8.87
C ILE A 252 5.34 1.25 7.50
N PHE A 253 5.47 2.05 6.43
CA PHE A 253 5.28 1.63 5.04
C PHE A 253 6.58 1.73 4.23
N PRO A 254 7.54 0.84 4.42
CA PRO A 254 8.71 0.85 3.58
C PRO A 254 8.37 0.37 2.17
N THR A 255 8.92 1.07 1.18
CA THR A 255 8.83 0.72 -0.23
C THR A 255 10.21 0.57 -0.83
N TYR A 256 10.44 -0.55 -1.50
CA TYR A 256 11.69 -0.85 -2.21
C TYR A 256 11.38 -1.49 -3.54
N ALA A 257 12.07 -1.06 -4.60
CA ALA A 257 11.85 -1.52 -5.98
C ALA A 257 10.36 -1.49 -6.43
N GLY A 258 9.62 -0.47 -5.98
CA GLY A 258 8.19 -0.30 -6.30
C GLY A 258 7.24 -1.26 -5.57
N ILE A 259 7.71 -2.00 -4.59
CA ILE A 259 6.91 -2.92 -3.78
C ILE A 259 6.92 -2.44 -2.33
N GLU A 260 5.75 -2.30 -1.76
CA GLU A 260 5.54 -1.87 -0.38
C GLU A 260 5.26 -3.06 0.53
N THR A 261 5.71 -2.97 1.77
CA THR A 261 5.24 -3.78 2.89
C THR A 261 4.76 -2.87 4.01
N GLN A 262 4.11 -3.45 5.00
CA GLN A 262 3.59 -2.73 6.14
C GLN A 262 4.02 -3.41 7.43
N GLN A 263 4.36 -2.59 8.44
CA GLN A 263 4.66 -3.01 9.80
C GLN A 263 3.83 -2.20 10.77
N GLN A 264 3.07 -2.87 11.63
CA GLN A 264 2.28 -2.27 12.70
C GLN A 264 2.99 -2.46 14.03
N ILE A 265 3.05 -1.43 14.86
CA ILE A 265 3.69 -1.51 16.16
C ILE A 265 2.99 -0.63 17.20
N ALA A 266 2.90 -1.14 18.44
CA ALA A 266 2.50 -0.39 19.61
C ALA A 266 3.59 -0.45 20.65
N VAL A 267 3.96 0.70 21.23
CA VAL A 267 4.92 0.84 22.32
C VAL A 267 4.30 1.63 23.46
N ALA A 268 4.25 1.06 24.65
CA ALA A 268 3.71 1.68 25.85
C ALA A 268 4.83 2.03 26.84
N LEU A 269 4.77 3.20 27.46
CA LEU A 269 5.63 3.60 28.55
C LEU A 269 4.97 3.29 29.90
N ALA A 270 5.67 2.59 30.77
CA ALA A 270 5.13 2.25 32.09
C ALA A 270 4.81 3.53 32.93
N PRO A 271 3.77 3.48 33.81
CA PRO A 271 2.88 2.35 34.09
C PRO A 271 1.81 2.16 33.00
N VAL A 272 1.52 0.91 32.62
CA VAL A 272 0.51 0.57 31.61
C VAL A 272 -0.83 0.27 32.27
N GLU A 273 -1.89 0.85 31.75
CA GLU A 273 -3.25 0.61 32.25
C GLU A 273 -3.70 -0.82 31.96
N PRO A 274 -4.50 -1.46 32.87
CA PRO A 274 -5.02 -2.82 32.62
C PRO A 274 -5.80 -2.97 31.32
N GLU A 275 -6.51 -1.92 30.90
CA GLU A 275 -7.26 -1.88 29.64
C GLU A 275 -6.35 -2.09 28.43
N MET A 276 -5.17 -1.48 28.43
CA MET A 276 -4.20 -1.63 27.33
C MET A 276 -3.64 -3.06 27.25
N ILE A 277 -3.47 -3.73 28.40
CA ILE A 277 -3.05 -5.14 28.45
C ILE A 277 -4.14 -6.03 27.83
N LEU A 278 -5.42 -5.78 28.16
CA LEU A 278 -6.54 -6.49 27.55
C LEU A 278 -6.59 -6.30 26.05
N LEU A 279 -6.42 -5.07 25.57
CA LEU A 279 -6.40 -4.77 24.12
C LEU A 279 -5.23 -5.48 23.42
N ASP A 280 -4.04 -5.54 24.05
CA ASP A 280 -2.91 -6.31 23.53
C ASP A 280 -3.25 -7.82 23.40
N GLU A 281 -3.90 -8.41 24.37
CA GLU A 281 -4.34 -9.81 24.31
C GLU A 281 -5.31 -10.04 23.14
N VAL A 282 -6.26 -9.13 22.92
CA VAL A 282 -7.23 -9.20 21.84
C VAL A 282 -6.56 -9.12 20.47
N VAL A 283 -5.68 -8.16 20.26
CA VAL A 283 -4.99 -8.01 18.96
C VAL A 283 -4.05 -9.17 18.67
N ARG A 284 -3.37 -9.72 19.70
CA ARG A 284 -2.56 -10.93 19.54
C ARG A 284 -3.39 -12.16 19.17
N ALA A 285 -4.56 -12.32 19.80
CA ALA A 285 -5.48 -13.40 19.44
C ALA A 285 -5.99 -13.27 18.00
N SER A 286 -6.33 -12.05 17.58
CA SER A 286 -6.72 -11.72 16.19
C SER A 286 -5.59 -12.02 15.21
N TYR A 287 -4.37 -11.57 15.48
CA TYR A 287 -3.19 -11.85 14.66
C TYR A 287 -2.96 -13.34 14.48
N ALA A 288 -2.92 -14.10 15.57
CA ALA A 288 -2.72 -15.53 15.55
C ALA A 288 -3.85 -16.29 14.81
N ALA A 289 -5.08 -15.79 14.83
CA ALA A 289 -6.18 -16.36 14.06
C ALA A 289 -5.99 -16.09 12.55
N GLY A 290 -5.59 -14.88 12.19
CA GLY A 290 -5.29 -14.49 10.81
C GLY A 290 -4.17 -15.31 10.20
N THR A 291 -3.03 -15.44 10.88
CA THR A 291 -1.86 -16.19 10.36
C THR A 291 -2.18 -17.67 10.14
N ARG A 292 -3.01 -18.29 10.98
CA ARG A 292 -3.49 -19.67 10.76
C ARG A 292 -4.45 -19.78 9.58
N ALA A 293 -5.27 -18.76 9.35
CA ALA A 293 -6.29 -18.78 8.30
C ALA A 293 -5.73 -18.40 6.92
N LEU A 294 -4.65 -17.60 6.85
CA LEU A 294 -4.03 -17.14 5.61
C LEU A 294 -3.24 -18.26 4.94
N ARG A 295 -3.91 -19.09 4.16
CA ARG A 295 -3.31 -20.22 3.44
C ARG A 295 -3.98 -20.44 2.09
N THR A 296 -3.26 -21.07 1.18
CA THR A 296 -3.76 -21.44 -0.15
C THR A 296 -5.09 -22.21 -0.06
N GLY A 297 -6.03 -21.86 -0.91
CA GLY A 297 -7.36 -22.49 -1.01
C GLY A 297 -8.39 -21.97 -0.01
N ASN A 298 -7.98 -21.21 1.02
CA ASN A 298 -8.94 -20.52 1.88
C ASN A 298 -9.45 -19.25 1.18
N THR A 299 -10.45 -18.60 1.74
CA THR A 299 -10.99 -17.34 1.21
C THR A 299 -10.57 -16.15 2.05
N PHE A 300 -10.48 -14.96 1.43
CA PHE A 300 -10.24 -13.71 2.15
C PHE A 300 -11.27 -13.51 3.27
N ALA A 301 -12.55 -13.72 2.98
CA ALA A 301 -13.63 -13.62 3.96
C ALA A 301 -13.47 -14.57 5.15
N ALA A 302 -12.91 -15.77 4.95
CA ALA A 302 -12.66 -16.68 6.06
C ALA A 302 -11.51 -16.20 6.97
N VAL A 303 -10.48 -15.56 6.41
CA VAL A 303 -9.41 -14.94 7.20
C VAL A 303 -9.97 -13.76 7.98
N GLU A 304 -10.74 -12.91 7.31
CA GLU A 304 -11.44 -11.77 7.94
C GLU A 304 -12.29 -12.21 9.13
N ALA A 305 -13.15 -13.20 8.94
CA ALA A 305 -14.01 -13.72 10.01
C ALA A 305 -13.20 -14.30 11.19
N ALA A 306 -12.10 -14.99 10.91
CA ALA A 306 -11.22 -15.52 11.94
C ALA A 306 -10.56 -14.41 12.77
N MET A 307 -10.14 -13.31 12.14
CA MET A 307 -9.53 -12.18 12.83
C MET A 307 -10.55 -11.34 13.61
N LEU A 308 -11.75 -11.20 13.10
CA LEU A 308 -12.84 -10.46 13.78
C LEU A 308 -13.33 -11.15 15.05
N ALA A 309 -13.35 -12.49 15.10
CA ALA A 309 -13.93 -13.25 16.20
C ALA A 309 -13.41 -12.84 17.59
N PRO A 310 -12.10 -12.74 17.87
CA PRO A 310 -11.62 -12.29 19.19
C PRO A 310 -11.94 -10.82 19.49
N VAL A 311 -11.96 -9.94 18.48
CA VAL A 311 -12.30 -8.52 18.65
C VAL A 311 -13.74 -8.36 19.08
N LEU A 312 -14.67 -9.04 18.41
CA LEU A 312 -16.09 -9.03 18.73
C LEU A 312 -16.36 -9.68 20.09
N ALA A 313 -15.70 -10.81 20.40
CA ALA A 313 -15.85 -11.50 21.68
C ALA A 313 -15.42 -10.62 22.88
N ALA A 314 -14.45 -9.72 22.66
CA ALA A 314 -13.99 -8.76 23.66
C ALA A 314 -14.84 -7.47 23.71
N ASN A 315 -15.89 -7.37 22.90
CA ASN A 315 -16.70 -6.16 22.73
C ASN A 315 -15.85 -4.93 22.37
N CYS A 316 -14.83 -5.12 21.51
CA CYS A 316 -14.00 -4.05 20.98
C CYS A 316 -14.50 -3.61 19.60
N TRP A 317 -14.11 -2.40 19.21
CA TRP A 317 -14.28 -1.91 17.85
C TRP A 317 -12.93 -1.71 17.17
N THR A 318 -12.91 -1.50 15.86
CA THR A 318 -11.71 -1.26 15.08
C THR A 318 -11.81 0.07 14.35
N ILE A 319 -10.70 0.79 14.23
CA ILE A 319 -10.64 2.04 13.46
C ILE A 319 -10.14 1.81 12.04
N THR A 320 -9.36 0.75 11.83
CA THR A 320 -8.87 0.30 10.52
C THR A 320 -9.33 -1.12 10.24
N PRO A 321 -9.28 -1.58 8.98
CA PRO A 321 -9.46 -2.98 8.66
C PRO A 321 -8.41 -3.83 9.37
N LEU A 322 -8.75 -5.08 9.69
CA LEU A 322 -7.82 -6.05 10.30
C LEU A 322 -6.88 -6.69 9.27
N LEU A 323 -7.28 -6.65 8.02
CA LEU A 323 -6.58 -7.32 6.91
C LEU A 323 -6.81 -6.57 5.61
N HIS A 324 -5.76 -6.40 4.83
CA HIS A 324 -5.87 -5.95 3.44
C HIS A 324 -4.76 -6.53 2.57
N SER A 325 -4.93 -6.57 1.25
CA SER A 325 -3.83 -6.91 0.35
C SER A 325 -2.80 -5.79 0.30
N VAL A 326 -1.56 -6.12 0.01
CA VAL A 326 -0.45 -5.15 -0.09
C VAL A 326 0.28 -5.30 -1.42
N SER A 327 0.55 -4.15 -2.05
CA SER A 327 1.14 -4.08 -3.40
C SER A 327 0.48 -5.04 -4.42
N PRO A 328 -0.81 -4.88 -4.74
CA PRO A 328 -1.60 -3.67 -4.56
C PRO A 328 -2.54 -3.71 -3.34
N LEU A 329 -2.93 -2.54 -2.87
CA LEU A 329 -4.03 -2.37 -1.93
C LEU A 329 -5.36 -2.51 -2.69
N ALA A 330 -5.96 -3.69 -2.68
CA ALA A 330 -7.15 -4.01 -3.46
C ALA A 330 -8.27 -4.66 -2.63
N TRP A 331 -7.98 -5.61 -1.77
CA TRP A 331 -8.93 -6.22 -0.85
C TRP A 331 -8.71 -5.68 0.56
N VAL A 332 -9.79 -5.26 1.18
CA VAL A 332 -9.80 -4.67 2.53
C VAL A 332 -10.96 -5.25 3.31
N GLY A 333 -10.72 -5.71 4.53
CA GLY A 333 -11.77 -6.32 5.34
C GLY A 333 -11.45 -6.42 6.83
N GLY A 334 -12.46 -6.84 7.60
CA GLY A 334 -12.31 -7.04 9.03
C GLY A 334 -12.56 -5.78 9.87
N MET A 335 -13.69 -5.11 9.65
CA MET A 335 -14.11 -3.96 10.47
C MET A 335 -15.11 -4.40 11.53
N ALA A 336 -14.78 -4.17 12.82
CA ALA A 336 -15.70 -4.32 13.94
C ALA A 336 -16.24 -2.95 14.36
N LYS A 337 -17.56 -2.81 14.36
CA LYS A 337 -18.23 -1.57 14.73
C LYS A 337 -18.98 -1.76 16.04
N ASN A 338 -18.52 -1.11 17.08
CA ASN A 338 -19.30 -0.90 18.29
C ASN A 338 -19.64 0.59 18.37
N LEU A 339 -20.78 0.98 17.81
CA LEU A 339 -21.19 2.39 17.71
C LEU A 339 -21.41 3.05 19.07
N ASP A 340 -21.64 2.27 20.11
CA ASP A 340 -21.81 2.79 21.48
C ASP A 340 -20.47 3.23 22.08
N GLU A 341 -19.37 2.67 21.59
CA GLU A 341 -17.99 2.97 22.02
C GLU A 341 -17.29 4.02 21.15
N VAL A 342 -17.80 4.24 19.93
CA VAL A 342 -17.23 5.23 19.02
C VAL A 342 -17.49 6.64 19.53
N PRO A 343 -16.51 7.55 19.55
CA PRO A 343 -16.72 8.93 19.99
C PRO A 343 -17.91 9.58 19.26
N PRO A 344 -18.82 10.28 19.97
CA PRO A 344 -20.03 10.87 19.36
C PRO A 344 -19.76 11.73 18.13
N ALA A 345 -18.61 12.40 18.09
CA ALA A 345 -18.19 13.22 16.95
C ALA A 345 -17.92 12.41 15.67
N VAL A 346 -17.61 11.11 15.79
CA VAL A 346 -17.31 10.22 14.67
C VAL A 346 -18.57 9.48 14.18
N VAL A 347 -19.58 9.33 15.02
CA VAL A 347 -20.82 8.60 14.68
C VAL A 347 -21.48 9.07 13.38
N PRO A 348 -21.54 10.37 13.05
CA PRO A 348 -22.10 10.84 11.77
C PRO A 348 -21.34 10.30 10.54
N PHE A 349 -20.05 10.00 10.65
CA PHE A 349 -19.18 9.52 9.59
C PHE A 349 -19.07 7.99 9.51
N ARG A 350 -19.92 7.26 10.23
CA ARG A 350 -19.89 5.78 10.31
C ARG A 350 -19.94 5.06 8.96
N HIS A 351 -20.46 5.70 7.91
CA HIS A 351 -20.51 5.12 6.56
C HIS A 351 -19.14 5.11 5.90
N GLU A 352 -18.27 6.07 6.21
CA GLU A 352 -16.91 6.15 5.69
C GLU A 352 -16.00 5.10 6.33
N MET A 353 -16.41 4.54 7.48
CA MET A 353 -15.76 3.40 8.11
C MET A 353 -16.13 2.07 7.41
N ASP A 354 -17.11 2.08 6.47
CA ASP A 354 -17.51 0.93 5.67
C ASP A 354 -16.72 0.87 4.37
N VAL A 355 -15.41 0.73 4.45
CA VAL A 355 -14.58 0.52 3.26
C VAL A 355 -14.84 -0.89 2.74
N LYS A 356 -15.82 -1.02 1.86
CA LYS A 356 -16.03 -2.24 1.07
C LYS A 356 -15.20 -2.13 -0.19
N MET A 357 -14.05 -2.78 -0.20
CA MET A 357 -13.29 -2.98 -1.42
C MET A 357 -13.27 -4.48 -1.73
N GLY A 358 -13.62 -4.82 -2.97
CA GLY A 358 -13.62 -6.19 -3.44
C GLY A 358 -14.88 -6.99 -3.07
N GLU A 359 -16.00 -6.72 -3.73
CA GLU A 359 -17.21 -7.56 -3.64
C GLU A 359 -17.02 -8.95 -4.25
N VAL A 360 -15.95 -9.15 -5.01
CA VAL A 360 -15.65 -10.44 -5.66
C VAL A 360 -15.03 -11.38 -4.63
N PRO A 361 -15.57 -12.60 -4.46
CA PRO A 361 -14.95 -13.59 -3.60
C PRO A 361 -13.50 -13.87 -4.03
N LEU A 362 -12.55 -13.68 -3.11
CA LEU A 362 -11.14 -13.98 -3.34
C LEU A 362 -10.78 -15.31 -2.69
N VAL A 363 -10.42 -16.27 -3.52
CA VAL A 363 -9.74 -17.49 -3.08
C VAL A 363 -8.24 -17.21 -3.02
N LEU A 364 -7.62 -17.53 -1.90
CA LEU A 364 -6.22 -17.26 -1.67
C LEU A 364 -5.35 -18.25 -2.47
N GLU A 365 -4.40 -17.70 -3.21
CA GLU A 365 -3.40 -18.45 -3.94
C GLU A 365 -2.00 -18.20 -3.37
N GLU A 366 -1.12 -19.17 -3.54
CA GLU A 366 0.27 -19.03 -3.16
C GLU A 366 0.93 -17.84 -3.86
N GLY A 367 1.70 -17.08 -3.09
CA GLY A 367 2.37 -15.87 -3.56
C GLY A 367 1.55 -14.58 -3.45
N MET A 368 0.27 -14.63 -3.05
CA MET A 368 -0.47 -13.42 -2.71
C MET A 368 0.05 -12.82 -1.41
N SER A 369 0.09 -11.48 -1.32
CA SER A 369 0.61 -10.76 -0.15
C SER A 369 -0.46 -9.92 0.54
N PHE A 370 -0.46 -9.95 1.87
CA PHE A 370 -1.41 -9.24 2.72
C PHE A 370 -0.69 -8.57 3.88
N ALA A 371 -1.27 -7.47 4.37
CA ALA A 371 -0.93 -6.88 5.66
C ALA A 371 -1.97 -7.31 6.69
N PHE A 372 -1.49 -7.78 7.83
CA PHE A 372 -2.28 -7.93 9.04
C PHE A 372 -2.17 -6.65 9.86
N GLU A 373 -3.32 -6.09 10.22
CA GLU A 373 -3.45 -4.87 11.02
C GLU A 373 -4.38 -5.06 12.21
N PRO A 374 -4.31 -6.16 12.96
CA PRO A 374 -5.21 -6.30 14.08
C PRO A 374 -5.06 -5.10 15.00
N ASN A 375 -6.16 -4.38 15.14
CA ASN A 375 -6.31 -3.28 16.05
C ASN A 375 -7.58 -3.49 16.89
N ALA A 376 -7.53 -3.08 18.12
CA ALA A 376 -8.65 -3.14 19.03
C ALA A 376 -8.77 -1.82 19.77
N CYS A 377 -9.96 -1.27 19.76
CA CYS A 377 -10.32 -0.04 20.43
C CYS A 377 -11.39 -0.28 21.47
N ARG A 378 -11.27 0.41 22.62
CA ARG A 378 -12.31 0.53 23.63
C ARG A 378 -12.27 1.94 24.23
N GLY A 379 -13.39 2.67 24.15
CA GLY A 379 -13.40 4.10 24.45
C GLY A 379 -12.35 4.85 23.60
N GLN A 380 -11.41 5.51 24.26
CA GLN A 380 -10.32 6.25 23.63
C GLN A 380 -8.97 5.49 23.63
N ARG A 381 -9.00 4.20 23.99
CA ARG A 381 -7.81 3.35 24.05
C ARG A 381 -7.69 2.53 22.76
N ARG A 382 -6.46 2.37 22.28
CA ARG A 382 -6.16 1.55 21.09
C ARG A 382 -4.83 0.83 21.25
N VAL A 383 -4.81 -0.42 20.78
CA VAL A 383 -3.58 -1.14 20.46
C VAL A 383 -3.67 -1.64 19.02
N ASN A 384 -2.58 -1.52 18.25
CA ASN A 384 -2.42 -2.15 16.95
C ASN A 384 -1.04 -2.81 16.85
N ILE A 385 -1.02 -3.96 16.21
CA ILE A 385 0.19 -4.74 15.94
C ILE A 385 0.07 -5.35 14.54
N GLY A 386 1.14 -5.89 14.00
CA GLY A 386 1.05 -6.69 12.79
C GLY A 386 2.16 -6.41 11.79
N GLY A 387 1.95 -6.86 10.58
CA GLY A 387 2.91 -6.75 9.50
C GLY A 387 2.48 -7.50 8.26
N SER A 388 3.32 -7.50 7.23
CA SER A 388 3.01 -8.16 5.97
C SER A 388 3.32 -9.67 6.02
N ALA A 389 2.51 -10.42 5.30
CA ALA A 389 2.66 -11.87 5.14
C ALA A 389 2.34 -12.31 3.71
N ILE A 390 2.90 -13.45 3.32
CA ILE A 390 2.67 -14.08 2.02
C ILE A 390 1.87 -15.36 2.22
N VAL A 391 0.89 -15.60 1.37
CA VAL A 391 0.10 -16.84 1.36
C VAL A 391 0.98 -18.00 0.92
N ARG A 392 1.01 -19.08 1.72
CA ARG A 392 1.65 -20.36 1.41
C ARG A 392 0.68 -21.52 1.60
N GLU A 393 1.06 -22.68 1.10
CA GLU A 393 0.26 -23.91 1.27
C GLU A 393 0.04 -24.24 2.75
N GLY A 394 1.08 -24.14 3.56
CA GLY A 394 1.05 -24.48 4.99
C GLY A 394 0.55 -23.38 5.93
N GLY A 395 0.23 -22.17 5.44
CA GLY A 395 -0.14 -21.02 6.24
C GLY A 395 0.58 -19.75 5.82
N ALA A 396 0.55 -18.70 6.64
CA ALA A 396 1.21 -17.45 6.35
C ALA A 396 2.74 -17.51 6.48
N GLU A 397 3.48 -17.04 5.49
CA GLU A 397 4.89 -16.68 5.63
C GLU A 397 4.95 -15.24 6.13
N GLU A 398 5.22 -15.04 7.42
CA GLU A 398 5.38 -13.73 8.03
C GLU A 398 6.69 -13.08 7.59
N LEU A 399 6.66 -11.79 7.21
CA LEU A 399 7.82 -11.06 6.69
C LEU A 399 8.65 -10.36 7.76
N ASN A 400 8.23 -10.43 9.01
CA ASN A 400 8.93 -9.87 10.15
C ASN A 400 9.10 -10.89 11.27
N SER A 401 10.10 -10.71 12.12
CA SER A 401 10.40 -11.55 13.28
C SER A 401 10.21 -10.82 14.62
N ILE A 402 9.83 -9.54 14.62
CA ILE A 402 9.46 -8.81 15.83
C ILE A 402 8.22 -9.46 16.42
N VAL A 403 8.25 -9.70 17.72
CA VAL A 403 7.11 -10.30 18.42
C VAL A 403 5.90 -9.38 18.30
N ASN A 404 4.82 -9.90 17.70
CA ASN A 404 3.57 -9.17 17.50
C ASN A 404 2.82 -9.01 18.82
N ARG A 405 3.15 -7.96 19.56
CA ARG A 405 2.53 -7.52 20.81
C ARG A 405 2.81 -6.04 21.05
N MET A 406 2.09 -5.45 21.96
CA MET A 406 2.48 -4.14 22.52
C MET A 406 3.80 -4.29 23.32
N HIS A 407 4.79 -3.49 22.96
CA HIS A 407 6.08 -3.43 23.65
C HIS A 407 5.98 -2.49 24.84
N ILE A 408 6.41 -2.94 26.02
CA ILE A 408 6.34 -2.14 27.25
C ILE A 408 7.76 -1.73 27.63
N ILE A 409 7.98 -0.42 27.74
CA ILE A 409 9.22 0.21 28.16
C ILE A 409 9.04 0.74 29.58
N GLY A 410 9.96 0.35 30.48
CA GLY A 410 9.93 0.71 31.92
C GLY A 410 10.94 1.76 32.31
#